data_ccc54a93d315dc54cae9bc42a89f8cf9
#
_entry.id   ccc54a93d315dc54cae9bc42a89f8cf9
#
_cell.length_a   1.000
_cell.length_b   1.000
_cell.length_c   1.000
_cell.angle_alpha   90.00
_cell.angle_beta   90.00
_cell.angle_gamma   90.00
#
_symmetry.space_group_name_H-M   'P 1'
#
loop_
_entity.id
_entity.type
_entity.pdbx_description
1 polymer ?
#
loop_
_entity_poly.entity_id
_entity_poly.type
_entity_poly.pdbx_seq_one_letter_code
_entity_poly.pdbx_strand_id
1 'polypeptide(L)'
;VAYHEAGHVLVSEILKRDSIVLVSIKNFDSIYGGITSFYQDDSYWASISNRYDRIVSLLGGMAATMYKFKERDSGALSDLERAYKIAINLVTRNLVSSFDLYDVEESNYSNSNFSLYKQNKVYSKIIKKCYRKAQKIIKKNSKLLDNLAKSLLEKEVLISSDIKTIIE
;
A
#
# COMPACT_ATOMS: atom_id res chain seq x y z
N VAL A 1 5.75 8.89 11.96
CA VAL A 1 4.69 7.89 12.18
C VAL A 1 3.33 8.42 11.75
N ALA A 2 2.75 9.49 12.37
CA ALA A 2 1.37 9.94 12.11
C ALA A 2 1.04 10.19 10.62
N TYR A 3 1.89 10.89 9.87
CA TYR A 3 1.70 11.09 8.42
C TYR A 3 1.81 9.80 7.61
N HIS A 4 2.62 8.86 8.05
CA HIS A 4 2.74 7.55 7.43
C HIS A 4 1.42 6.78 7.55
N GLU A 5 0.91 6.62 8.77
CA GLU A 5 -0.35 5.93 9.03
C GLU A 5 -1.55 6.67 8.39
N ALA A 6 -1.58 8.00 8.47
CA ALA A 6 -2.59 8.80 7.77
C ALA A 6 -2.57 8.58 6.26
N GLY A 7 -1.40 8.34 5.68
CA GLY A 7 -1.25 7.99 4.26
C GLY A 7 -1.89 6.66 3.90
N HIS A 8 -1.71 5.63 4.72
CA HIS A 8 -2.39 4.33 4.54
C HIS A 8 -3.90 4.49 4.63
N VAL A 9 -4.40 5.18 5.67
CA VAL A 9 -5.83 5.43 5.85
C VAL A 9 -6.42 6.15 4.66
N LEU A 10 -5.85 7.31 4.29
CA LEU A 10 -6.39 8.14 3.22
C LEU A 10 -6.44 7.39 1.88
N VAL A 11 -5.34 6.72 1.50
CA VAL A 11 -5.30 5.99 0.24
C VAL A 11 -6.29 4.85 0.24
N SER A 12 -6.42 4.11 1.33
CA SER A 12 -7.32 2.97 1.44
C SER A 12 -8.78 3.40 1.37
N GLU A 13 -9.18 4.44 2.11
CA GLU A 13 -10.55 4.95 2.12
C GLU A 13 -10.97 5.56 0.77
N ILE A 14 -10.04 6.18 0.04
CA ILE A 14 -10.32 6.68 -1.33
C ILE A 14 -10.48 5.53 -2.34
N LEU A 15 -9.76 4.42 -2.15
CA LEU A 15 -9.87 3.24 -3.03
C LEU A 15 -11.08 2.38 -2.69
N LYS A 16 -11.36 2.21 -1.42
CA LYS A 16 -12.50 1.46 -0.88
C LYS A 16 -12.94 2.10 0.44
N ARG A 17 -14.12 2.70 0.45
CA ARG A 17 -14.71 3.25 1.68
C ARG A 17 -14.92 2.16 2.72
N ASP A 18 -14.86 2.55 3.99
CA ASP A 18 -15.05 1.66 5.15
C ASP A 18 -14.06 0.48 5.19
N SER A 19 -12.86 0.69 4.65
CA SER A 19 -11.82 -0.34 4.60
C SER A 19 -10.98 -0.41 5.87
N ILE A 20 -10.98 0.63 6.69
CA ILE A 20 -10.16 0.74 7.88
C ILE A 20 -10.99 0.49 9.15
N VAL A 21 -10.52 -0.41 9.97
CA VAL A 21 -11.10 -0.70 11.30
C VAL A 21 -10.56 0.27 12.34
N LEU A 22 -9.23 0.40 12.36
CA LEU A 22 -8.50 1.16 13.36
C LEU A 22 -7.14 1.56 12.80
N VAL A 23 -6.68 2.75 13.19
CA VAL A 23 -5.30 3.20 13.02
C VAL A 23 -4.75 3.72 14.34
N SER A 24 -3.52 3.36 14.67
CA SER A 24 -2.85 3.76 15.91
C SER A 24 -1.42 4.16 15.66
N ILE A 25 -0.98 5.22 16.34
CA ILE A 25 0.44 5.61 16.43
C ILE A 25 1.01 5.36 17.83
N LYS A 26 0.24 4.71 18.67
CA LYS A 26 0.64 4.38 20.04
C LYS A 26 1.67 3.26 20.03
N ASN A 27 2.78 3.48 20.69
CA ASN A 27 3.82 2.46 20.87
C ASN A 27 3.32 1.37 21.84
N PHE A 28 3.18 0.16 21.33
CA PHE A 28 2.99 -1.02 22.16
C PHE A 28 4.33 -1.77 22.20
N ASP A 29 4.85 -2.02 23.39
CA ASP A 29 6.03 -2.88 23.65
C ASP A 29 7.34 -2.46 22.94
N SER A 30 7.72 -1.19 23.00
CA SER A 30 9.02 -0.69 22.49
C SER A 30 9.27 -0.89 20.99
N ILE A 31 8.26 -1.29 20.23
CA ILE A 31 8.33 -1.34 18.76
C ILE A 31 7.93 0.04 18.24
N TYR A 32 8.91 0.76 17.68
CA TYR A 32 8.67 2.04 17.02
C TYR A 32 7.87 1.82 15.75
N GLY A 33 6.61 2.24 15.73
CA GLY A 33 5.76 2.13 14.55
C GLY A 33 4.31 2.45 14.85
N GLY A 34 3.55 2.70 13.79
CA GLY A 34 2.10 2.75 13.82
C GLY A 34 1.50 1.43 13.32
N ILE A 35 0.21 1.27 13.48
CA ILE A 35 -0.54 0.12 12.99
C ILE A 35 -1.80 0.63 12.30
N THR A 36 -2.00 0.24 11.06
CA THR A 36 -3.28 0.39 10.35
C THR A 36 -3.92 -0.98 10.16
N SER A 37 -5.07 -1.20 10.81
CA SER A 37 -5.86 -2.44 10.71
C SER A 37 -6.96 -2.28 9.69
N PHE A 38 -7.09 -3.28 8.80
CA PHE A 38 -8.06 -3.31 7.72
C PHE A 38 -9.17 -4.30 8.02
N TYR A 39 -10.38 -4.06 7.51
CA TYR A 39 -11.41 -5.09 7.45
C TYR A 39 -10.91 -6.24 6.58
N GLN A 40 -10.91 -7.44 7.15
CA GLN A 40 -10.60 -8.66 6.41
C GLN A 40 -11.86 -9.08 5.65
N ASP A 41 -11.80 -8.85 4.35
CA ASP A 41 -12.75 -9.43 3.41
C ASP A 41 -11.94 -10.26 2.42
N ASP A 42 -11.82 -11.55 2.68
CA ASP A 42 -11.02 -12.48 1.88
C ASP A 42 -11.50 -12.54 0.43
N SER A 43 -12.81 -12.33 0.20
CA SER A 43 -13.41 -12.27 -1.13
C SER A 43 -12.98 -11.03 -1.91
N TYR A 44 -12.80 -9.90 -1.22
CA TYR A 44 -12.37 -8.65 -1.84
C TYR A 44 -10.97 -8.75 -2.45
N TRP A 45 -10.04 -9.46 -1.79
CA TRP A 45 -8.66 -9.58 -2.28
C TRP A 45 -8.49 -10.64 -3.37
N ALA A 46 -9.55 -11.34 -3.75
CA ALA A 46 -9.51 -12.36 -4.79
C ALA A 46 -9.32 -11.77 -6.20
N SER A 47 -9.85 -10.56 -6.46
CA SER A 47 -9.73 -9.95 -7.78
C SER A 47 -8.34 -9.33 -8.01
N ILE A 48 -7.91 -9.34 -9.27
CA ILE A 48 -6.62 -8.74 -9.68
C ILE A 48 -6.61 -7.23 -9.40
N SER A 49 -7.71 -6.53 -9.70
CA SER A 49 -7.82 -5.08 -9.45
C SER A 49 -7.62 -4.74 -7.97
N ASN A 50 -8.21 -5.52 -7.08
CA ASN A 50 -8.12 -5.31 -5.65
C ASN A 50 -6.70 -5.58 -5.12
N ARG A 51 -5.96 -6.52 -5.72
CA ARG A 51 -4.54 -6.73 -5.41
C ARG A 51 -3.69 -5.52 -5.80
N TYR A 52 -3.98 -4.88 -6.94
CA TYR A 52 -3.33 -3.61 -7.30
C TYR A 52 -3.67 -2.52 -6.28
N ASP A 53 -4.93 -2.38 -5.89
CA ASP A 53 -5.34 -1.40 -4.89
C ASP A 53 -4.71 -1.66 -3.53
N ARG A 54 -4.49 -2.93 -3.16
CA ARG A 54 -3.73 -3.28 -1.96
C ARG A 54 -2.28 -2.80 -2.03
N ILE A 55 -1.60 -2.96 -3.17
CA ILE A 55 -0.26 -2.40 -3.37
C ILE A 55 -0.28 -0.88 -3.23
N VAL A 56 -1.28 -0.20 -3.81
CA VAL A 56 -1.41 1.27 -3.71
C VAL A 56 -1.59 1.70 -2.26
N SER A 57 -2.43 1.00 -1.47
CA SER A 57 -2.64 1.25 -0.04
C SER A 57 -1.36 1.08 0.78
N LEU A 58 -0.61 -0.02 0.54
CA LEU A 58 0.67 -0.27 1.21
C LEU A 58 1.72 0.81 0.91
N LEU A 59 1.66 1.41 -0.26
CA LEU A 59 2.58 2.50 -0.64
C LEU A 59 2.08 3.88 -0.19
N GLY A 60 0.90 3.96 0.44
CA GLY A 60 0.28 5.19 0.93
C GLY A 60 1.11 5.92 1.97
N GLY A 61 1.64 5.18 2.96
CA GLY A 61 2.47 5.74 4.02
C GLY A 61 3.73 6.41 3.47
N MET A 62 4.47 5.71 2.61
CA MET A 62 5.66 6.26 1.94
C MET A 62 5.32 7.46 1.05
N ALA A 63 4.18 7.44 0.36
CA ALA A 63 3.76 8.56 -0.48
C ALA A 63 3.42 9.81 0.36
N ALA A 64 2.82 9.63 1.53
CA ALA A 64 2.46 10.72 2.44
C ALA A 64 3.70 11.37 3.07
N THR A 65 4.64 10.58 3.57
CA THR A 65 5.89 11.10 4.16
C THR A 65 6.74 11.81 3.11
N MET A 66 6.86 11.26 1.92
CA MET A 66 7.56 11.90 0.81
C MET A 66 6.87 13.21 0.39
N TYR A 67 5.54 13.25 0.38
CA TYR A 67 4.79 14.47 0.06
C TYR A 67 5.05 15.57 1.11
N LYS A 68 4.96 15.23 2.41
CA LYS A 68 5.03 16.18 3.51
C LYS A 68 6.46 16.63 3.84
N PHE A 69 7.37 15.68 3.96
CA PHE A 69 8.72 15.91 4.49
C PHE A 69 9.81 15.87 3.41
N LYS A 70 9.49 15.43 2.17
CA LYS A 70 10.45 15.23 1.08
C LYS A 70 11.51 14.17 1.38
N GLU A 71 11.26 13.32 2.35
CA GLU A 71 12.15 12.26 2.82
C GLU A 71 11.47 10.90 2.81
N ARG A 72 12.26 9.85 2.64
CA ARG A 72 11.78 8.48 2.78
C ARG A 72 11.84 8.08 4.25
N ASP A 73 10.75 7.47 4.70
CA ASP A 73 10.66 6.91 6.03
C ASP A 73 11.22 5.49 6.04
N SER A 74 12.10 5.18 7.00
CA SER A 74 12.61 3.82 7.22
C SER A 74 11.51 2.83 7.60
N GLY A 75 10.43 3.29 8.25
CA GLY A 75 9.24 2.50 8.56
C GLY A 75 8.51 1.96 7.34
N ALA A 76 8.72 2.57 6.17
CA ALA A 76 8.11 2.13 4.91
C ALA A 76 8.70 0.82 4.34
N LEU A 77 9.78 0.27 4.93
CA LEU A 77 10.44 -0.92 4.37
C LEU A 77 9.53 -2.15 4.40
N SER A 78 8.87 -2.41 5.52
CA SER A 78 7.95 -3.55 5.67
C SER A 78 6.78 -3.49 4.69
N ASP A 79 6.22 -2.31 4.47
CA ASP A 79 5.13 -2.11 3.52
C ASP A 79 5.60 -2.30 2.08
N LEU A 80 6.79 -1.83 1.76
CA LEU A 80 7.40 -2.03 0.45
C LEU A 80 7.65 -3.52 0.18
N GLU A 81 8.16 -4.28 1.16
CA GLU A 81 8.34 -5.73 1.05
C GLU A 81 7.01 -6.45 0.82
N ARG A 82 5.95 -6.08 1.56
CA ARG A 82 4.60 -6.63 1.38
C ARG A 82 4.04 -6.30 0.00
N ALA A 83 4.23 -5.07 -0.48
CA ALA A 83 3.84 -4.65 -1.82
C ALA A 83 4.56 -5.46 -2.91
N TYR A 84 5.88 -5.70 -2.76
CA TYR A 84 6.64 -6.55 -3.67
C TYR A 84 6.17 -8.01 -3.65
N LYS A 85 5.86 -8.59 -2.48
CA LYS A 85 5.30 -9.95 -2.38
C LYS A 85 4.00 -10.10 -3.19
N ILE A 86 3.13 -9.10 -3.13
CA ILE A 86 1.88 -9.10 -3.93
C ILE A 86 2.21 -8.98 -5.43
N ALA A 87 3.11 -8.08 -5.82
CA ALA A 87 3.51 -7.89 -7.22
C ALA A 87 4.16 -9.15 -7.80
N ILE A 88 5.02 -9.83 -7.05
CA ILE A 88 5.61 -11.11 -7.41
C ILE A 88 4.52 -12.15 -7.65
N ASN A 89 3.57 -12.31 -6.72
CA ASN A 89 2.45 -13.23 -6.87
C ASN A 89 1.59 -12.94 -8.11
N LEU A 90 1.37 -11.67 -8.45
CA LEU A 90 0.63 -11.29 -9.65
C LEU A 90 1.35 -11.77 -10.93
N VAL A 91 2.66 -11.66 -10.98
CA VAL A 91 3.46 -12.04 -12.15
C VAL A 91 3.66 -13.55 -12.22
N THR A 92 4.08 -14.19 -11.14
CA THR A 92 4.37 -15.65 -11.10
C THR A 92 3.14 -16.52 -11.33
N ARG A 93 1.94 -16.00 -11.06
CA ARG A 93 0.67 -16.69 -11.33
C ARG A 93 0.04 -16.31 -12.66
N ASN A 94 0.79 -15.66 -13.55
CA ASN A 94 0.31 -15.18 -14.86
C ASN A 94 -0.99 -14.35 -14.80
N LEU A 95 -1.16 -13.57 -13.71
CA LEU A 95 -2.36 -12.74 -13.50
C LEU A 95 -2.22 -11.34 -14.12
N VAL A 96 -1.12 -11.07 -14.79
CA VAL A 96 -0.85 -9.77 -15.43
C VAL A 96 -1.06 -9.90 -16.94
N SER A 97 -2.10 -9.25 -17.46
CA SER A 97 -2.55 -9.33 -18.85
C SER A 97 -1.56 -8.80 -19.91
N SER A 98 -0.43 -8.24 -19.53
CA SER A 98 0.59 -7.74 -20.46
C SER A 98 1.73 -8.73 -20.72
N PHE A 99 1.62 -9.92 -20.18
CA PHE A 99 2.45 -11.05 -20.53
C PHE A 99 1.65 -11.94 -21.46
N ASP A 100 2.18 -12.16 -22.65
CA ASP A 100 1.86 -13.35 -23.39
C ASP A 100 1.95 -14.50 -22.40
N LEU A 101 0.95 -15.36 -22.36
CA LEU A 101 0.92 -16.54 -21.50
C LEU A 101 2.26 -17.24 -21.67
N TYR A 102 3.20 -16.96 -20.77
CA TYR A 102 4.44 -17.72 -20.72
C TYR A 102 4.03 -19.14 -20.42
N ASP A 103 4.42 -20.05 -21.28
CA ASP A 103 4.20 -21.47 -21.10
C ASP A 103 4.62 -21.84 -19.67
N VAL A 104 3.64 -22.32 -18.92
CA VAL A 104 3.86 -22.79 -17.54
C VAL A 104 4.94 -23.90 -17.53
N GLU A 105 5.14 -24.54 -18.66
CA GLU A 105 6.20 -25.54 -18.87
C GLU A 105 7.61 -24.93 -18.91
N GLU A 106 7.80 -23.71 -19.43
CA GLU A 106 9.11 -23.04 -19.36
C GLU A 106 9.45 -22.51 -17.95
N SER A 107 8.46 -22.29 -17.09
CA SER A 107 8.71 -21.82 -15.71
C SER A 107 9.46 -22.85 -14.85
N ASN A 108 9.39 -24.13 -15.19
CA ASN A 108 10.13 -25.19 -14.53
C ASN A 108 11.61 -25.31 -14.98
N TYR A 109 11.98 -24.69 -16.10
CA TYR A 109 13.32 -24.84 -16.69
C TYR A 109 14.20 -23.59 -16.63
N SER A 110 13.67 -22.42 -16.26
CA SER A 110 14.44 -21.20 -16.38
C SER A 110 14.73 -20.48 -15.06
N ASN A 111 15.58 -21.06 -14.26
CA ASN A 111 16.46 -20.30 -13.37
C ASN A 111 17.56 -19.54 -14.17
N SER A 112 17.27 -19.14 -15.40
CA SER A 112 18.20 -18.34 -16.16
C SER A 112 18.17 -16.89 -15.62
N ASN A 113 19.34 -16.29 -15.42
CA ASN A 113 19.51 -14.90 -15.02
C ASN A 113 18.69 -13.93 -15.89
N PHE A 114 18.41 -14.31 -17.13
CA PHE A 114 17.60 -13.54 -18.08
C PHE A 114 16.10 -13.54 -17.75
N SER A 115 15.55 -14.68 -17.33
CA SER A 115 14.15 -14.80 -16.89
C SER A 115 13.91 -13.98 -15.61
N LEU A 116 14.80 -14.11 -14.63
CA LEU A 116 14.77 -13.33 -13.39
C LEU A 116 14.87 -11.83 -13.65
N TYR A 117 15.74 -11.42 -14.57
CA TYR A 117 15.86 -10.01 -14.97
C TYR A 117 14.55 -9.45 -15.57
N LYS A 118 13.91 -10.19 -16.48
CA LYS A 118 12.62 -9.80 -17.07
C LYS A 118 11.54 -9.68 -16.00
N GLN A 119 11.42 -10.66 -15.11
CA GLN A 119 10.46 -10.65 -14.01
C GLN A 119 10.69 -9.45 -13.09
N ASN A 120 11.91 -9.19 -12.66
CA ASN A 120 12.27 -8.04 -11.81
C ASN A 120 11.88 -6.70 -12.46
N LYS A 121 12.05 -6.57 -13.77
CA LYS A 121 11.63 -5.37 -14.52
C LYS A 121 10.11 -5.17 -14.48
N VAL A 122 9.33 -6.24 -14.48
CA VAL A 122 7.87 -6.17 -14.40
C VAL A 122 7.41 -5.80 -13.00
N TYR A 123 7.96 -6.43 -11.95
CA TYR A 123 7.63 -6.06 -10.57
C TYR A 123 7.89 -4.58 -10.34
N SER A 124 9.05 -4.08 -10.76
CA SER A 124 9.40 -2.67 -10.63
C SER A 124 8.43 -1.75 -11.36
N LYS A 125 7.93 -2.14 -12.53
CA LYS A 125 6.91 -1.37 -13.26
C LYS A 125 5.58 -1.32 -12.49
N ILE A 126 5.14 -2.45 -11.94
CA ILE A 126 3.92 -2.53 -11.12
C ILE A 126 4.04 -1.60 -9.90
N ILE A 127 5.11 -1.75 -9.12
CA ILE A 127 5.35 -0.93 -7.94
C ILE A 127 5.39 0.57 -8.29
N LYS A 128 6.13 0.95 -9.33
CA LYS A 128 6.20 2.35 -9.78
C LYS A 128 4.84 2.90 -10.21
N LYS A 129 4.02 2.11 -10.91
CA LYS A 129 2.66 2.50 -11.33
C LYS A 129 1.76 2.72 -10.11
N CYS A 130 1.77 1.78 -9.16
CA CYS A 130 1.00 1.86 -7.94
C CYS A 130 1.45 3.04 -7.06
N TYR A 131 2.76 3.26 -6.92
CA TYR A 131 3.29 4.38 -6.16
C TYR A 131 2.86 5.73 -6.74
N ARG A 132 2.91 5.89 -8.07
CA ARG A 132 2.40 7.09 -8.74
C ARG A 132 0.90 7.31 -8.49
N LYS A 133 0.10 6.22 -8.40
CA LYS A 133 -1.33 6.30 -8.05
C LYS A 133 -1.49 6.80 -6.61
N ALA A 134 -0.75 6.23 -5.66
CA ALA A 134 -0.75 6.68 -4.27
C ALA A 134 -0.36 8.16 -4.14
N GLN A 135 0.72 8.60 -4.80
CA GLN A 135 1.16 10.00 -4.82
C GLN A 135 0.08 10.96 -5.35
N LYS A 136 -0.63 10.57 -6.41
CA LYS A 136 -1.74 11.37 -6.97
C LYS A 136 -2.89 11.50 -5.97
N ILE A 137 -3.26 10.41 -5.29
CA ILE A 137 -4.31 10.41 -4.26
C ILE A 137 -3.91 11.35 -3.11
N ILE A 138 -2.70 11.20 -2.58
CA ILE A 138 -2.17 12.03 -1.50
C ILE A 138 -2.17 13.52 -1.90
N LYS A 139 -1.61 13.84 -3.07
CA LYS A 139 -1.53 15.24 -3.54
C LYS A 139 -2.91 15.87 -3.70
N LYS A 140 -3.87 15.13 -4.27
CA LYS A 140 -5.25 15.64 -4.49
C LYS A 140 -6.00 15.87 -3.18
N ASN A 141 -5.70 15.09 -2.15
CA ASN A 141 -6.40 15.09 -0.88
C ASN A 141 -5.51 15.54 0.29
N SER A 142 -4.57 16.46 0.02
CA SER A 142 -3.56 16.88 1.01
C SER A 142 -4.15 17.48 2.28
N LYS A 143 -5.28 18.19 2.20
CA LYS A 143 -5.99 18.72 3.37
C LYS A 143 -6.53 17.61 4.27
N LEU A 144 -7.10 16.55 3.67
CA LEU A 144 -7.58 15.39 4.42
C LEU A 144 -6.41 14.63 5.08
N LEU A 145 -5.26 14.54 4.38
CA LEU A 145 -4.05 13.96 4.97
C LEU A 145 -3.61 14.73 6.22
N ASP A 146 -3.57 16.07 6.14
CA ASP A 146 -3.20 16.91 7.28
C ASP A 146 -4.20 16.76 8.45
N ASN A 147 -5.50 16.70 8.17
CA ASN A 147 -6.53 16.49 9.19
C ASN A 147 -6.39 15.11 9.86
N LEU A 148 -6.20 14.04 9.09
CA LEU A 148 -5.99 12.70 9.63
C LEU A 148 -4.73 12.64 10.50
N ALA A 149 -3.61 13.19 10.02
CA ALA A 149 -2.36 13.21 10.76
C ALA A 149 -2.48 14.01 12.06
N LYS A 150 -3.16 15.16 12.03
CA LYS A 150 -3.43 15.99 13.22
C LYS A 150 -4.28 15.23 14.24
N SER A 151 -5.39 14.62 13.80
CA SER A 151 -6.25 13.83 14.67
C SER A 151 -5.52 12.63 15.28
N LEU A 152 -4.62 11.98 14.53
CA LEU A 152 -3.76 10.92 15.06
C LEU A 152 -2.78 11.43 16.12
N LEU A 153 -2.22 12.63 15.94
CA LEU A 153 -1.33 13.22 16.93
C LEU A 153 -2.06 13.60 18.22
N GLU A 154 -3.34 13.98 18.13
CA GLU A 154 -4.17 14.36 19.27
C GLU A 154 -4.75 13.16 20.02
N LYS A 155 -5.23 12.15 19.29
CA LYS A 155 -5.95 11.00 19.87
C LYS A 155 -5.10 9.73 20.00
N GLU A 156 -3.96 9.67 19.32
CA GLU A 156 -3.08 8.49 19.18
C GLU A 156 -3.75 7.28 18.48
N VAL A 157 -5.07 7.16 18.54
CA VAL A 157 -5.87 6.09 17.94
C VAL A 157 -7.10 6.69 17.29
N LEU A 158 -7.40 6.28 16.04
CA LEU A 158 -8.65 6.59 15.35
C LEU A 158 -9.35 5.28 14.97
N ILE A 159 -10.63 5.20 15.25
CA ILE A 159 -11.49 4.09 14.81
C ILE A 159 -12.27 4.48 13.55
N SER A 160 -12.93 3.52 12.91
CA SER A 160 -13.68 3.72 11.65
C SER A 160 -14.62 4.93 11.68
N SER A 161 -15.33 5.16 12.79
CA SER A 161 -16.25 6.31 12.92
C SER A 161 -15.52 7.66 12.93
N ASP A 162 -14.34 7.76 13.59
CA ASP A 162 -13.53 8.97 13.57
C ASP A 162 -13.03 9.28 12.15
N ILE A 163 -12.55 8.23 11.46
CA ILE A 163 -12.04 8.33 10.10
C ILE A 163 -13.12 8.82 9.13
N LYS A 164 -14.33 8.27 9.23
CA LYS A 164 -15.49 8.72 8.44
C LYS A 164 -15.75 10.20 8.62
N THR A 165 -15.84 10.66 9.86
CA THR A 165 -16.10 12.07 10.19
C THR A 165 -15.04 13.02 9.63
N ILE A 166 -13.79 12.55 9.49
CA ILE A 166 -12.70 13.38 8.97
C ILE A 166 -12.72 13.43 7.42
N ILE A 167 -13.16 12.34 6.77
CA ILE A 167 -13.11 12.20 5.31
C ILE A 167 -14.39 12.72 4.63
N GLU A 168 -15.54 12.75 5.31
CA GLU A 168 -16.79 13.35 4.84
C GLU A 168 -16.77 14.88 4.89
#